data_0e23967fbdc09dba0f1c795e83bc38a9
#
_entry.id   0e23967fbdc09dba0f1c795e83bc38a9
#
_cell.length_a   1.000
_cell.length_b   1.000
_cell.length_c   1.000
_cell.angle_alpha   90.00
_cell.angle_beta   90.00
_cell.angle_gamma   90.00
#
_symmetry.space_group_name_H-M   'P 1'
#
loop_
_entity.id
_entity.type
_entity.pdbx_description
1 polymer ?
#
loop_
_entity_poly.entity_id
_entity_poly.type
_entity_poly.pdbx_seq_one_letter_code
_entity_poly.pdbx_strand_id
1 'polypeptide(L)'
;MAQTSFGSVPLVHGADINSNSATQLMPLGAYAETVDGRGFRYFLNGGTSTVAARIYQAAAEDTTNFQSLTITNAAVGDMSIVSTTTKTISAAQSASLAGGYVTVISATLGSGRSYKIKSVPAVSAAAVTINLEDPVAVATTGTAIVDFHPAAYSSVIVTPAGSATS
;
A
#
# COMPACT_ATOMS: atom_id res chain seq x y z
N MET A 1 -3.88 11.47 -36.76
CA MET A 1 -4.47 10.73 -35.63
C MET A 1 -3.29 10.33 -34.75
N ALA A 2 -3.21 10.86 -33.54
CA ALA A 2 -2.18 10.46 -32.59
C ALA A 2 -2.54 9.05 -32.10
N GLN A 3 -1.67 8.08 -32.35
CA GLN A 3 -1.78 6.75 -31.80
C GLN A 3 -1.48 6.86 -30.30
N THR A 4 -2.50 6.76 -29.45
CA THR A 4 -2.31 6.56 -28.03
C THR A 4 -1.66 5.18 -27.84
N SER A 5 -0.37 5.16 -27.61
CA SER A 5 0.36 3.97 -27.19
C SER A 5 -0.20 3.54 -25.84
N PHE A 6 -1.04 2.52 -25.81
CA PHE A 6 -1.30 1.78 -24.58
C PHE A 6 0.03 1.13 -24.20
N GLY A 7 0.54 1.48 -23.01
CA GLY A 7 1.79 0.93 -22.53
C GLY A 7 1.81 -0.59 -22.70
N SER A 8 2.83 -1.11 -23.39
CA SER A 8 2.97 -2.54 -23.57
C SER A 8 3.18 -3.22 -22.22
N VAL A 9 2.46 -4.31 -21.98
CA VAL A 9 2.70 -5.16 -20.81
C VAL A 9 4.15 -5.67 -20.92
N PRO A 10 5.01 -5.50 -19.89
CA PRO A 10 6.36 -6.01 -19.92
C PRO A 10 6.38 -7.52 -20.12
N LEU A 11 7.11 -7.99 -21.12
CA LEU A 11 7.40 -9.40 -21.28
C LEU A 11 8.56 -9.78 -20.35
N VAL A 12 8.37 -10.83 -19.55
CA VAL A 12 9.41 -11.39 -18.68
C VAL A 12 9.79 -12.79 -19.15
N HIS A 13 11.09 -13.11 -19.06
CA HIS A 13 11.56 -14.45 -19.32
C HIS A 13 11.29 -15.37 -18.12
N GLY A 14 11.14 -16.67 -18.38
CA GLY A 14 10.84 -17.65 -17.34
C GLY A 14 11.87 -17.70 -16.20
N ALA A 15 13.12 -17.29 -16.44
CA ALA A 15 14.15 -17.15 -15.42
C ALA A 15 13.88 -15.94 -14.48
N ASP A 16 13.33 -14.86 -15.02
CA ASP A 16 13.14 -13.60 -14.26
C ASP A 16 11.97 -13.68 -13.28
N ILE A 17 10.98 -14.54 -13.56
CA ILE A 17 9.82 -14.73 -12.65
C ILE A 17 10.20 -15.37 -11.31
N ASN A 18 11.36 -16.02 -11.24
CA ASN A 18 11.90 -16.64 -10.03
C ASN A 18 13.06 -15.85 -9.43
N SER A 19 13.39 -14.68 -9.98
CA SER A 19 14.48 -13.86 -9.47
C SER A 19 14.03 -13.05 -8.25
N ASN A 20 14.96 -12.89 -7.29
CA ASN A 20 14.76 -12.06 -6.10
C ASN A 20 15.68 -10.84 -6.19
N SER A 21 15.20 -9.69 -5.72
CA SER A 21 16.01 -8.49 -5.59
C SER A 21 15.90 -7.93 -4.16
N ALA A 22 17.03 -7.49 -3.61
CA ALA A 22 17.05 -6.78 -2.33
C ALA A 22 16.51 -5.35 -2.44
N THR A 23 16.41 -4.82 -3.66
CA THR A 23 15.85 -3.49 -3.94
C THR A 23 14.59 -3.62 -4.78
N GLN A 24 13.63 -2.75 -4.54
CA GLN A 24 12.42 -2.71 -5.35
C GLN A 24 12.75 -2.24 -6.77
N LEU A 25 12.48 -3.08 -7.77
CA LEU A 25 12.76 -2.80 -9.18
C LEU A 25 11.56 -2.25 -9.93
N MET A 26 10.34 -2.55 -9.47
CA MET A 26 9.09 -2.14 -10.11
C MET A 26 8.07 -1.71 -9.04
N PRO A 27 7.04 -0.94 -9.41
CA PRO A 27 5.92 -0.67 -8.50
C PRO A 27 5.26 -1.97 -8.03
N LEU A 28 4.86 -2.04 -6.77
CA LEU A 28 4.14 -3.19 -6.24
C LEU A 28 2.83 -3.39 -7.01
N GLY A 29 2.55 -4.64 -7.37
CA GLY A 29 1.40 -4.99 -8.20
C GLY A 29 1.61 -4.82 -9.71
N ALA A 30 2.79 -4.36 -10.16
CA ALA A 30 3.10 -4.28 -11.58
C ALA A 30 2.87 -5.64 -12.24
N TYR A 31 2.12 -5.63 -13.34
CA TYR A 31 1.80 -6.83 -14.10
C TYR A 31 2.85 -7.07 -15.18
N ALA A 32 3.24 -8.30 -15.33
CA ALA A 32 4.12 -8.76 -16.40
C ALA A 32 3.60 -10.08 -16.95
N GLU A 33 3.95 -10.40 -18.20
CA GLU A 33 3.50 -11.60 -18.88
C GLU A 33 4.68 -12.35 -19.50
N THR A 34 4.62 -13.67 -19.51
CA THR A 34 5.56 -14.53 -20.23
C THR A 34 5.09 -14.77 -21.66
N VAL A 35 6.00 -15.18 -22.54
CA VAL A 35 5.69 -15.47 -23.96
C VAL A 35 4.59 -16.52 -24.13
N ASP A 36 4.42 -17.41 -23.16
CA ASP A 36 3.39 -18.46 -23.14
C ASP A 36 2.05 -17.98 -22.52
N GLY A 37 1.90 -16.67 -22.26
CA GLY A 37 0.66 -16.06 -21.81
C GLY A 37 0.38 -16.15 -20.30
N ARG A 38 1.34 -16.60 -19.50
CA ARG A 38 1.18 -16.60 -18.03
C ARG A 38 1.39 -15.20 -17.47
N GLY A 39 0.45 -14.72 -16.66
CA GLY A 39 0.52 -13.43 -15.98
C GLY A 39 1.14 -13.51 -14.59
N PHE A 40 1.96 -12.52 -14.25
CA PHE A 40 2.64 -12.42 -12.96
C PHE A 40 2.46 -11.01 -12.38
N ARG A 41 2.55 -10.91 -11.06
CA ARG A 41 2.53 -9.63 -10.36
C ARG A 41 3.75 -9.49 -9.47
N TYR A 42 4.35 -8.30 -9.53
CA TYR A 42 5.47 -7.95 -8.67
C TYR A 42 4.98 -7.73 -7.24
N PHE A 43 5.63 -8.34 -6.27
CA PHE A 43 5.26 -8.20 -4.86
C PHE A 43 6.48 -8.05 -3.95
N LEU A 44 6.25 -7.49 -2.76
CA LEU A 44 7.24 -7.42 -1.69
C LEU A 44 7.00 -8.57 -0.70
N ASN A 45 8.05 -9.38 -0.50
CA ASN A 45 8.00 -10.47 0.46
C ASN A 45 8.00 -9.95 1.91
N GLY A 46 7.15 -10.51 2.75
CA GLY A 46 6.98 -10.14 4.16
C GLY A 46 8.02 -10.72 5.13
N GLY A 47 9.21 -11.08 4.64
CA GLY A 47 10.34 -11.51 5.47
C GLY A 47 10.54 -13.02 5.60
N THR A 48 9.61 -13.85 5.10
CA THR A 48 9.80 -15.31 5.01
C THR A 48 10.12 -15.68 3.57
N SER A 49 11.18 -16.46 3.35
CA SER A 49 11.55 -16.90 2.01
C SER A 49 10.38 -17.52 1.25
N THR A 50 10.21 -17.13 -0.01
CA THR A 50 9.21 -17.73 -0.89
C THR A 50 9.61 -19.17 -1.23
N VAL A 51 8.65 -20.08 -1.16
CA VAL A 51 8.84 -21.51 -1.44
C VAL A 51 7.93 -21.91 -2.59
N ALA A 52 8.44 -22.70 -3.53
CA ALA A 52 7.65 -23.19 -4.66
C ALA A 52 6.42 -24.00 -4.16
N ALA A 53 5.35 -23.99 -4.95
CA ALA A 53 4.10 -24.72 -4.69
C ALA A 53 3.40 -24.34 -3.36
N ARG A 54 3.56 -23.09 -2.90
CA ARG A 54 2.84 -22.53 -1.76
C ARG A 54 1.86 -21.45 -2.20
N ILE A 55 0.78 -21.32 -1.44
CA ILE A 55 -0.16 -20.21 -1.59
C ILE A 55 0.32 -19.07 -0.71
N TYR A 56 0.21 -17.85 -1.24
CA TYR A 56 0.62 -16.62 -0.57
C TYR A 56 -0.56 -15.68 -0.41
N GLN A 57 -0.54 -14.90 0.65
CA GLN A 57 -1.55 -13.91 0.95
C GLN A 57 -0.92 -12.61 1.45
N ALA A 58 -1.65 -11.51 1.44
CA ALA A 58 -1.24 -10.30 2.11
C ALA A 58 -1.13 -10.56 3.63
N ALA A 59 -0.18 -9.89 4.30
CA ALA A 59 -0.12 -9.90 5.75
C ALA A 59 -1.43 -9.34 6.34
N ALA A 60 -1.77 -9.78 7.55
CA ALA A 60 -2.89 -9.19 8.28
C ALA A 60 -2.65 -7.69 8.53
N GLU A 61 -3.73 -6.92 8.51
CA GLU A 61 -3.67 -5.49 8.81
C GLU A 61 -3.25 -5.25 10.26
N ASP A 62 -2.40 -4.26 10.50
CA ASP A 62 -2.05 -3.80 11.84
C ASP A 62 -3.14 -2.88 12.40
N THR A 63 -4.12 -3.48 13.08
CA THR A 63 -5.24 -2.76 13.66
C THR A 63 -4.82 -1.74 14.73
N THR A 64 -3.67 -1.92 15.36
CA THR A 64 -3.16 -1.02 16.40
C THR A 64 -2.61 0.28 15.82
N ASN A 65 -1.85 0.19 14.73
CA ASN A 65 -1.14 1.34 14.18
C ASN A 65 -1.79 1.93 12.92
N PHE A 66 -2.63 1.16 12.22
CA PHE A 66 -3.20 1.57 10.94
C PHE A 66 -4.66 2.01 11.02
N GLN A 67 -5.32 1.82 12.16
CA GLN A 67 -6.74 2.15 12.32
C GLN A 67 -6.96 3.29 13.32
N SER A 68 -8.04 4.02 13.10
CA SER A 68 -8.56 5.05 14.00
C SER A 68 -7.56 6.16 14.33
N LEU A 69 -6.81 6.66 13.34
CA LEU A 69 -5.93 7.80 13.54
C LEU A 69 -6.73 9.08 13.43
N THR A 70 -6.77 9.85 14.53
CA THR A 70 -7.28 11.21 14.47
C THR A 70 -6.29 12.10 13.73
N ILE A 71 -6.78 12.92 12.82
CA ILE A 71 -5.96 13.82 12.00
C ILE A 71 -6.30 15.28 12.28
N THR A 72 -5.37 16.18 11.97
CA THR A 72 -5.66 17.60 11.80
C THR A 72 -6.54 17.79 10.57
N ASN A 73 -7.36 18.83 10.56
CA ASN A 73 -8.14 19.16 9.36
C ASN A 73 -7.21 19.41 8.19
N ALA A 74 -7.51 18.76 7.06
CA ALA A 74 -6.78 18.94 5.82
C ALA A 74 -7.59 19.86 4.89
N ALA A 75 -6.93 20.82 4.25
CA ALA A 75 -7.53 21.70 3.28
C ALA A 75 -7.53 21.08 1.88
N VAL A 76 -8.42 21.58 1.02
CA VAL A 76 -8.37 21.22 -0.42
C VAL A 76 -7.03 21.67 -1.00
N GLY A 77 -6.36 20.76 -1.70
CA GLY A 77 -5.05 21.00 -2.29
C GLY A 77 -3.87 20.53 -1.46
N ASP A 78 -4.08 20.17 -0.19
CA ASP A 78 -3.00 19.63 0.65
C ASP A 78 -2.46 18.32 0.06
N MET A 79 -1.14 18.19 0.03
CA MET A 79 -0.42 16.99 -0.42
C MET A 79 -0.02 16.08 0.74
N SER A 80 -0.43 16.42 1.96
CA SER A 80 -0.17 15.61 3.15
C SER A 80 -1.29 15.74 4.16
N ILE A 81 -1.46 14.69 4.95
CA ILE A 81 -2.36 14.63 6.11
C ILE A 81 -1.50 14.32 7.33
N VAL A 82 -1.75 15.00 8.44
CA VAL A 82 -0.97 14.81 9.68
C VAL A 82 -1.89 14.26 10.78
N SER A 83 -1.48 13.14 11.40
CA SER A 83 -2.21 12.61 12.54
C SER A 83 -1.91 13.41 13.81
N THR A 84 -2.91 13.56 14.65
CA THR A 84 -2.73 14.03 16.04
C THR A 84 -2.53 12.88 17.02
N THR A 85 -2.91 11.66 16.62
CA THR A 85 -2.68 10.44 17.39
C THR A 85 -1.24 9.97 17.16
N THR A 86 -0.52 9.72 18.26
CA THR A 86 0.83 9.15 18.19
C THR A 86 0.76 7.67 17.87
N LYS A 87 1.55 7.23 16.91
CA LYS A 87 1.67 5.82 16.49
C LYS A 87 3.14 5.42 16.37
N THR A 88 3.38 4.15 16.31
CA THR A 88 4.71 3.60 15.96
C THR A 88 4.60 2.92 14.60
N ILE A 89 5.31 3.47 13.62
CA ILE A 89 5.38 2.93 12.25
C ILE A 89 6.82 2.50 12.03
N SER A 90 7.06 1.21 11.96
CA SER A 90 8.38 0.65 11.64
C SER A 90 8.76 0.92 10.18
N ALA A 91 10.03 0.75 9.83
CA ALA A 91 10.50 0.89 8.46
C ALA A 91 9.80 -0.09 7.49
N ALA A 92 9.52 -1.33 7.95
CA ALA A 92 8.79 -2.31 7.15
C ALA A 92 7.33 -1.91 6.91
N GLN A 93 6.65 -1.38 7.93
CA GLN A 93 5.29 -0.85 7.81
C GLN A 93 5.25 0.38 6.92
N SER A 94 6.21 1.30 7.06
CA SER A 94 6.38 2.46 6.17
C SER A 94 6.48 2.03 4.70
N ALA A 95 7.31 1.03 4.41
CA ALA A 95 7.45 0.48 3.06
C ALA A 95 6.16 -0.18 2.56
N SER A 96 5.40 -0.86 3.43
CA SER A 96 4.14 -1.51 3.05
C SER A 96 3.01 -0.51 2.78
N LEU A 97 3.03 0.66 3.40
CA LEU A 97 2.03 1.71 3.21
C LEU A 97 2.24 2.50 1.90
N ALA A 98 3.46 2.56 1.38
CA ALA A 98 3.74 3.23 0.11
C ALA A 98 2.97 2.55 -1.04
N GLY A 99 2.20 3.33 -1.81
CA GLY A 99 1.30 2.82 -2.85
C GLY A 99 -0.01 2.23 -2.34
N GLY A 100 -0.23 2.22 -1.02
CA GLY A 100 -1.50 1.90 -0.39
C GLY A 100 -2.46 3.09 -0.36
N TYR A 101 -3.45 3.05 0.52
CA TYR A 101 -4.48 4.09 0.63
C TYR A 101 -4.68 4.53 2.07
N VAL A 102 -5.02 5.80 2.26
CA VAL A 102 -5.60 6.35 3.48
C VAL A 102 -7.05 6.69 3.22
N THR A 103 -7.95 6.19 4.06
CA THR A 103 -9.39 6.42 3.94
C THR A 103 -9.89 7.26 5.12
N VAL A 104 -10.61 8.33 4.83
CA VAL A 104 -11.29 9.13 5.85
C VAL A 104 -12.58 8.40 6.24
N ILE A 105 -12.59 7.79 7.42
CA ILE A 105 -13.73 6.98 7.90
C ILE A 105 -14.76 7.81 8.68
N SER A 106 -14.33 8.90 9.30
CA SER A 106 -15.21 9.82 10.05
C SER A 106 -14.70 11.24 9.93
N ALA A 107 -15.56 12.14 9.52
CA ALA A 107 -15.37 13.59 9.51
C ALA A 107 -16.71 14.25 9.24
N THR A 108 -16.85 15.54 9.57
CA THR A 108 -18.05 16.31 9.19
C THR A 108 -18.12 16.51 7.68
N LEU A 109 -16.96 16.76 7.04
CA LEU A 109 -16.79 16.76 5.58
C LEU A 109 -15.64 15.84 5.21
N GLY A 110 -15.65 15.32 3.99
CA GLY A 110 -14.58 14.45 3.45
C GLY A 110 -14.68 12.98 3.83
N SER A 111 -15.65 12.57 4.68
CA SER A 111 -15.86 11.16 5.02
C SER A 111 -16.11 10.29 3.78
N GLY A 112 -15.58 9.06 3.78
CA GLY A 112 -15.67 8.12 2.66
C GLY A 112 -14.71 8.40 1.51
N ARG A 113 -13.82 9.40 1.62
CA ARG A 113 -12.77 9.67 0.63
C ARG A 113 -11.53 8.83 0.92
N SER A 114 -10.95 8.28 -0.14
CA SER A 114 -9.68 7.56 -0.09
C SER A 114 -8.66 8.28 -0.95
N TYR A 115 -7.44 8.39 -0.44
CA TYR A 115 -6.32 9.03 -1.12
C TYR A 115 -5.15 8.04 -1.21
N LYS A 116 -4.47 8.03 -2.33
CA LYS A 116 -3.32 7.15 -2.52
C LYS A 116 -2.11 7.68 -1.74
N ILE A 117 -1.46 6.78 -1.00
CA ILE A 117 -0.30 7.11 -0.18
C ILE A 117 0.95 7.09 -1.06
N LYS A 118 1.66 8.21 -1.11
CA LYS A 118 2.99 8.29 -1.70
C LYS A 118 4.05 7.74 -0.75
N SER A 119 4.01 8.18 0.49
CA SER A 119 4.93 7.72 1.53
C SER A 119 4.42 8.05 2.93
N VAL A 120 4.82 7.24 3.90
CA VAL A 120 4.63 7.49 5.32
C VAL A 120 6.00 7.26 5.98
N PRO A 121 6.61 8.23 6.66
CA PRO A 121 7.88 8.02 7.34
C PRO A 121 7.73 7.03 8.50
N ALA A 122 8.80 6.29 8.80
CA ALA A 122 8.87 5.53 10.03
C ALA A 122 8.92 6.49 11.23
N VAL A 123 8.13 6.21 12.25
CA VAL A 123 8.05 7.01 13.48
C VAL A 123 7.95 6.11 14.70
N SER A 124 8.38 6.61 15.84
CA SER A 124 8.26 5.92 17.13
C SER A 124 7.51 6.81 18.10
N ALA A 125 6.30 6.38 18.48
CA ALA A 125 5.41 7.09 19.41
C ALA A 125 5.25 8.60 19.05
N ALA A 126 5.06 8.90 17.77
CA ALA A 126 4.96 10.28 17.27
C ALA A 126 3.77 10.47 16.33
N ALA A 127 3.45 11.73 16.03
CA ALA A 127 2.51 12.08 14.98
C ALA A 127 2.98 11.53 13.62
N VAL A 128 2.03 11.05 12.81
CA VAL A 128 2.32 10.45 11.51
C VAL A 128 1.99 11.45 10.41
N THR A 129 2.97 11.76 9.57
CA THR A 129 2.74 12.55 8.35
C THR A 129 2.54 11.61 7.17
N ILE A 130 1.39 11.69 6.53
CA ILE A 130 1.00 10.88 5.37
C ILE A 130 1.16 11.75 4.13
N ASN A 131 2.14 11.46 3.31
CA ASN A 131 2.31 12.14 2.02
C ASN A 131 1.43 11.44 0.98
N LEU A 132 0.70 12.22 0.20
CA LEU A 132 -0.26 11.75 -0.80
C LEU A 132 0.33 11.84 -2.21
N GLU A 133 -0.15 11.00 -3.13
CA GLU A 133 0.14 11.13 -4.55
C GLU A 133 -0.70 12.23 -5.21
N ASP A 134 -1.97 12.31 -4.79
CA ASP A 134 -2.93 13.30 -5.29
C ASP A 134 -3.33 14.26 -4.17
N PRO A 135 -3.64 15.53 -4.49
CA PRO A 135 -4.05 16.50 -3.48
C PRO A 135 -5.41 16.13 -2.86
N VAL A 136 -5.60 16.57 -1.62
CA VAL A 136 -6.89 16.46 -0.93
C VAL A 136 -7.98 17.15 -1.75
N ALA A 137 -8.97 16.38 -2.19
CA ALA A 137 -10.04 16.89 -3.06
C ALA A 137 -11.20 17.55 -2.29
N VAL A 138 -11.42 17.11 -1.06
CA VAL A 138 -12.47 17.64 -0.17
C VAL A 138 -11.85 17.89 1.19
N ALA A 139 -11.96 19.12 1.69
CA ALA A 139 -11.45 19.46 3.01
C ALA A 139 -12.08 18.56 4.09
N THR A 140 -11.28 18.14 5.07
CA THR A 140 -11.78 17.46 6.25
C THR A 140 -12.07 18.48 7.33
N THR A 141 -13.21 18.35 7.99
CA THR A 141 -13.61 19.23 9.12
C THR A 141 -14.16 18.43 10.28
N GLY A 142 -14.12 19.00 11.47
CA GLY A 142 -14.51 18.32 12.70
C GLY A 142 -13.40 17.38 13.20
N THR A 143 -13.79 16.37 13.97
CA THR A 143 -12.85 15.32 14.38
C THR A 143 -12.75 14.28 13.26
N ALA A 144 -11.74 14.44 12.41
CA ALA A 144 -11.53 13.53 11.31
C ALA A 144 -10.70 12.33 11.76
N ILE A 145 -11.13 11.14 11.36
CA ILE A 145 -10.47 9.86 11.65
C ILE A 145 -10.15 9.17 10.32
N VAL A 146 -8.96 8.61 10.23
CA VAL A 146 -8.50 7.89 9.04
C VAL A 146 -8.01 6.51 9.38
N ASP A 147 -8.09 5.61 8.40
CA ASP A 147 -7.48 4.28 8.40
C ASP A 147 -6.47 4.16 7.26
N PHE A 148 -5.42 3.40 7.51
CA PHE A 148 -4.41 3.05 6.50
C PHE A 148 -4.70 1.67 5.93
N HIS A 149 -4.59 1.56 4.63
CA HIS A 149 -4.65 0.30 3.90
C HIS A 149 -3.33 0.09 3.16
N PRO A 150 -2.51 -0.87 3.58
CA PRO A 150 -1.25 -1.18 2.89
C PRO A 150 -1.47 -1.52 1.42
N ALA A 151 -0.44 -1.36 0.61
CA ALA A 151 -0.48 -1.79 -0.77
C ALA A 151 -0.74 -3.30 -0.85
N ALA A 152 -1.66 -3.73 -1.71
CA ALA A 152 -2.16 -5.11 -1.78
C ALA A 152 -1.05 -6.16 -2.01
N TYR A 153 0.07 -5.74 -2.60
CA TYR A 153 1.20 -6.61 -2.92
C TYR A 153 2.42 -6.35 -2.02
N SER A 154 2.22 -5.63 -0.90
CA SER A 154 3.23 -5.46 0.13
C SER A 154 3.14 -6.57 1.17
N SER A 155 4.29 -6.88 1.78
CA SER A 155 4.36 -7.82 2.92
C SER A 155 3.63 -9.16 2.67
N VAL A 156 3.80 -9.73 1.48
CA VAL A 156 3.19 -11.01 1.12
C VAL A 156 3.82 -12.14 1.94
N ILE A 157 3.00 -12.97 2.55
CA ILE A 157 3.42 -14.08 3.42
C ILE A 157 2.85 -15.41 2.93
N VAL A 158 3.50 -16.51 3.30
CA VAL A 158 2.95 -17.85 3.06
C VAL A 158 1.69 -18.01 3.88
N THR A 159 0.61 -18.49 3.26
CA THR A 159 -0.62 -18.83 3.98
C THR A 159 -0.31 -19.92 5.02
N PRO A 160 -0.62 -19.72 6.31
CA PRO A 160 -0.42 -20.74 7.33
C PRO A 160 -1.13 -22.05 6.98
N ALA A 161 -0.48 -23.17 7.25
CA ALA A 161 -1.11 -24.48 7.08
C ALA A 161 -2.34 -24.56 8.02
N GLY A 162 -3.53 -24.77 7.45
CA GLY A 162 -4.79 -24.85 8.20
C GLY A 162 -5.63 -23.57 8.19
N SER A 163 -5.19 -22.48 7.58
CA SER A 163 -5.97 -21.24 7.42
C SER A 163 -6.83 -21.16 6.15
N ALA A 164 -7.04 -22.26 5.47
CA ALA A 164 -8.07 -22.33 4.44
C ALA A 164 -9.46 -22.43 5.11
N THR A 165 -9.94 -21.32 5.66
CA THR A 165 -11.35 -21.18 5.94
C THR A 165 -12.05 -20.84 4.63
N SER A 166 -12.84 -21.78 4.17
CA SER A 166 -13.81 -21.64 3.09
C SER A 166 -14.75 -20.45 3.30
#